data_bfd18cbd1a57e02f6e0be353fda710be
#
_entry.id   bfd18cbd1a57e02f6e0be353fda710be
#
_cell.length_a   1.000
_cell.length_b   1.000
_cell.length_c   1.000
_cell.angle_alpha   90.00
_cell.angle_beta   90.00
_cell.angle_gamma   90.00
#
_symmetry.space_group_name_H-M   'P 1'
#
loop_
_entity.id
_entity.type
_entity.pdbx_description
1 polymer ?
#
loop_
_entity_poly.entity_id
_entity_poly.type
_entity_poly.pdbx_seq_one_letter_code
_entity_poly.pdbx_strand_id
1 'polypeptide(L)'
;MMPYLLIQNIHIQNANAMSSPVTIGFPAMTAWLGGVHALERRLREREGLSDISFTKVAVSCHAFDLQTYRGKGAYEDSISLFAKPLTSKSKQKNPLSNTKTGGAPTSPSDVKTPSFIEEARVHLNVSLLLQLGHITADIRTHLIEAVREELPCLKLAGGDILRFRLPESIFYVDETAEDGELKVLRKLMPGYVLVERRDLMETAMDEGKNGVEALLHYLEIQYQPEKKKDAEVLRWVGKKAEPGWIVPIAVGFKGLSPLGKAACQRDAETPHRFAESVITLGEFKMPYHFQHISEILWKYEYLADQNLYLCRNK
;
A
#
# COMPACT_ATOMS: atom_id res chain seq x y z
N MET A 1 26.88 7.68 -9.23
CA MET A 1 26.29 6.32 -9.02
C MET A 1 25.38 6.32 -7.84
N MET A 2 24.12 5.94 -8.02
CA MET A 2 23.13 5.85 -6.96
C MET A 2 23.04 4.42 -6.42
N PRO A 3 23.05 4.23 -5.09
CA PRO A 3 22.93 2.91 -4.49
C PRO A 3 21.45 2.49 -4.35
N TYR A 4 21.18 1.22 -4.67
CA TYR A 4 19.86 0.61 -4.56
C TYR A 4 19.93 -0.73 -3.84
N LEU A 5 18.99 -0.94 -2.91
CA LEU A 5 18.75 -2.24 -2.28
C LEU A 5 17.46 -2.83 -2.86
N LEU A 6 17.57 -4.03 -3.44
CA LEU A 6 16.44 -4.77 -3.99
C LEU A 6 16.08 -5.94 -3.05
N ILE A 7 14.90 -5.87 -2.46
CA ILE A 7 14.33 -6.97 -1.67
C ILE A 7 13.30 -7.68 -2.54
N GLN A 8 13.58 -8.93 -2.90
CA GLN A 8 12.77 -9.67 -3.87
C GLN A 8 11.83 -10.68 -3.21
N ASN A 9 10.69 -10.92 -3.88
CA ASN A 9 9.75 -11.97 -3.51
C ASN A 9 9.37 -11.96 -2.03
N ILE A 10 8.97 -10.80 -1.52
CA ILE A 10 8.45 -10.65 -0.18
C ILE A 10 7.03 -11.22 -0.17
N HIS A 11 6.86 -12.35 0.51
CA HIS A 11 5.55 -12.94 0.72
C HIS A 11 4.91 -12.36 1.98
N ILE A 12 3.81 -11.67 1.79
CA ILE A 12 3.08 -10.97 2.86
C ILE A 12 1.73 -11.65 3.04
N GLN A 13 1.44 -12.06 4.26
CA GLN A 13 0.18 -12.66 4.65
C GLN A 13 -0.72 -11.62 5.33
N ASN A 14 -2.00 -11.59 4.96
CA ASN A 14 -3.02 -10.74 5.58
C ASN A 14 -2.68 -9.24 5.55
N ALA A 15 -2.09 -8.73 4.45
CA ALA A 15 -1.95 -7.31 4.25
C ALA A 15 -3.33 -6.62 4.20
N ASN A 16 -3.39 -5.35 4.55
CA ASN A 16 -4.62 -4.56 4.50
C ASN A 16 -4.97 -4.21 3.05
N ALA A 17 -6.09 -4.75 2.55
CA ALA A 17 -6.61 -4.44 1.23
C ALA A 17 -7.59 -3.24 1.24
N MET A 18 -8.10 -2.83 2.39
CA MET A 18 -8.95 -1.64 2.53
C MET A 18 -8.05 -0.41 2.65
N SER A 19 -7.59 0.11 1.50
CA SER A 19 -6.62 1.19 1.44
C SER A 19 -7.21 2.57 1.79
N SER A 20 -8.55 2.72 1.70
CA SER A 20 -9.32 3.87 2.12
C SER A 20 -10.75 3.45 2.48
N PRO A 21 -11.61 4.35 3.05
CA PRO A 21 -13.00 4.04 3.33
C PRO A 21 -13.82 3.62 2.10
N VAL A 22 -13.37 3.95 0.91
CA VAL A 22 -14.11 3.73 -0.36
C VAL A 22 -13.35 2.89 -1.38
N THR A 23 -12.15 2.37 -1.03
CA THR A 23 -11.34 1.57 -1.96
C THR A 23 -10.87 0.27 -1.32
N ILE A 24 -11.11 -0.85 -2.00
CA ILE A 24 -10.58 -2.17 -1.66
C ILE A 24 -9.71 -2.63 -2.84
N GLY A 25 -8.48 -3.05 -2.55
CA GLY A 25 -7.54 -3.48 -3.57
C GLY A 25 -6.10 -3.47 -3.07
N PHE A 26 -5.20 -2.89 -3.85
CA PHE A 26 -3.80 -2.80 -3.47
C PHE A 26 -3.61 -1.87 -2.26
N PRO A 27 -2.74 -2.23 -1.29
CA PRO A 27 -2.51 -1.40 -0.11
C PRO A 27 -2.07 0.02 -0.45
N ALA A 28 -2.44 0.98 0.41
CA ALA A 28 -2.09 2.39 0.25
C ALA A 28 -0.58 2.60 0.10
N MET A 29 -0.16 3.54 -0.74
CA MET A 29 1.27 3.87 -0.91
C MET A 29 1.91 4.35 0.39
N THR A 30 1.14 5.01 1.25
CA THR A 30 1.58 5.39 2.61
C THR A 30 1.98 4.19 3.46
N ALA A 31 1.36 3.03 3.28
CA ALA A 31 1.70 1.82 4.02
C ALA A 31 3.04 1.20 3.56
N TRP A 32 3.36 1.30 2.27
CA TRP A 32 4.64 0.84 1.72
C TRP A 32 5.79 1.74 2.17
N LEU A 33 5.67 3.06 1.96
CA LEU A 33 6.70 4.00 2.38
C LEU A 33 6.83 4.03 3.90
N GLY A 34 5.72 3.93 4.64
CA GLY A 34 5.72 3.86 6.10
C GLY A 34 6.40 2.60 6.64
N GLY A 35 6.20 1.44 5.98
CA GLY A 35 6.90 0.19 6.32
C GLY A 35 8.41 0.30 6.10
N VAL A 36 8.84 0.91 4.99
CA VAL A 36 10.26 1.18 4.72
C VAL A 36 10.85 2.18 5.71
N HIS A 37 10.11 3.22 6.07
CA HIS A 37 10.54 4.17 7.10
C HIS A 37 10.65 3.50 8.49
N ALA A 38 9.75 2.57 8.83
CA ALA A 38 9.86 1.80 10.06
C ALA A 38 11.12 0.90 10.06
N LEU A 39 11.45 0.29 8.93
CA LEU A 39 12.71 -0.45 8.75
C LEU A 39 13.91 0.48 8.93
N GLU A 40 13.93 1.65 8.29
CA GLU A 40 14.99 2.64 8.41
C GLU A 40 15.25 3.02 9.88
N ARG A 41 14.18 3.32 10.63
CA ARG A 41 14.30 3.67 12.05
C ARG A 41 14.94 2.57 12.87
N ARG A 42 14.58 1.30 12.67
CA ARG A 42 15.19 0.17 13.37
C ARG A 42 16.66 -0.04 12.98
N LEU A 43 16.97 0.13 11.69
CA LEU A 43 18.34 0.04 11.22
C LEU A 43 19.22 1.11 11.83
N ARG A 44 18.71 2.34 12.01
CA ARG A 44 19.44 3.44 12.66
C ARG A 44 19.77 3.18 14.14
N GLU A 45 19.05 2.30 14.81
CA GLU A 45 19.34 1.87 16.18
C GLU A 45 20.51 0.88 16.25
N ARG A 46 20.95 0.34 15.10
CA ARG A 46 22.09 -0.59 15.01
C ARG A 46 23.41 0.17 14.91
N GLU A 47 24.42 -0.39 15.57
CA GLU A 47 25.79 0.18 15.54
C GLU A 47 26.30 0.31 14.09
N GLY A 48 26.84 1.46 13.74
CA GLY A 48 27.37 1.73 12.41
C GLY A 48 26.34 2.04 11.33
N LEU A 49 25.01 2.06 11.64
CA LEU A 49 23.93 2.33 10.67
C LEU A 49 23.13 3.61 10.99
N SER A 50 23.62 4.48 11.90
CA SER A 50 22.89 5.69 12.33
C SER A 50 22.48 6.64 11.20
N ASP A 51 23.26 6.69 10.14
CA ASP A 51 23.07 7.63 9.02
C ASP A 51 22.37 7.01 7.81
N ILE A 52 21.92 5.75 7.94
CA ILE A 52 21.21 5.09 6.83
C ILE A 52 19.91 5.81 6.52
N SER A 53 19.61 5.98 5.22
CA SER A 53 18.35 6.56 4.77
C SER A 53 17.87 5.92 3.49
N PHE A 54 16.54 5.72 3.40
CA PHE A 54 15.86 5.30 2.19
C PHE A 54 15.08 6.48 1.62
N THR A 55 15.55 7.02 0.52
CA THR A 55 15.01 8.26 -0.05
C THR A 55 13.78 8.06 -0.91
N LYS A 56 13.73 6.92 -1.63
CA LYS A 56 12.62 6.58 -2.52
C LYS A 56 12.40 5.06 -2.56
N VAL A 57 11.18 4.66 -2.93
CA VAL A 57 10.74 3.27 -2.94
C VAL A 57 9.98 2.95 -4.22
N ALA A 58 10.30 1.84 -4.89
CA ALA A 58 9.41 1.27 -5.89
C ALA A 58 8.86 -0.07 -5.42
N VAL A 59 7.60 -0.35 -5.77
CA VAL A 59 6.90 -1.60 -5.44
C VAL A 59 6.54 -2.31 -6.72
N SER A 60 7.01 -3.56 -6.87
CA SER A 60 6.63 -4.47 -7.95
C SER A 60 5.79 -5.61 -7.40
N CYS A 61 4.56 -5.74 -7.87
CA CYS A 61 3.61 -6.78 -7.46
C CYS A 61 3.73 -7.99 -8.39
N HIS A 62 4.04 -9.17 -7.83
CA HIS A 62 4.14 -10.44 -8.55
C HIS A 62 2.88 -11.29 -8.42
N ALA A 63 2.21 -11.21 -7.26
CA ALA A 63 0.95 -11.90 -7.00
C ALA A 63 0.09 -11.10 -6.04
N PHE A 64 -1.21 -11.12 -6.29
CA PHE A 64 -2.24 -10.45 -5.52
C PHE A 64 -3.40 -11.42 -5.33
N ASP A 65 -3.67 -11.81 -4.08
CA ASP A 65 -4.72 -12.77 -3.72
C ASP A 65 -5.63 -12.15 -2.67
N LEU A 66 -6.71 -11.48 -3.14
CA LEU A 66 -7.72 -10.89 -2.28
C LEU A 66 -8.55 -11.98 -1.64
N GLN A 67 -8.73 -11.93 -0.31
CA GLN A 67 -9.50 -12.93 0.39
C GLN A 67 -10.98 -12.76 0.08
N THR A 68 -11.48 -13.66 -0.76
CA THR A 68 -12.86 -13.69 -1.20
C THR A 68 -13.50 -15.04 -0.86
N TYR A 69 -14.82 -15.06 -0.81
CA TYR A 69 -15.62 -16.26 -0.63
C TYR A 69 -16.70 -16.32 -1.67
N ARG A 70 -16.84 -17.46 -2.33
CA ARG A 70 -17.95 -17.73 -3.23
C ARG A 70 -18.91 -18.71 -2.59
N GLY A 71 -20.11 -18.23 -2.23
CA GLY A 71 -21.19 -19.07 -1.71
C GLY A 71 -21.66 -20.13 -2.72
N LYS A 72 -22.18 -21.26 -2.23
CA LYS A 72 -22.74 -22.30 -3.09
C LYS A 72 -23.91 -21.74 -3.90
N GLY A 73 -23.79 -21.73 -5.22
CA GLY A 73 -24.79 -21.16 -6.14
C GLY A 73 -24.66 -19.65 -6.39
N ALA A 74 -23.68 -18.98 -5.81
CA ALA A 74 -23.39 -17.58 -6.13
C ALA A 74 -22.62 -17.45 -7.43
N TYR A 75 -22.96 -16.41 -8.21
CA TYR A 75 -22.26 -16.08 -9.45
C TYR A 75 -21.04 -15.18 -9.23
N GLU A 76 -20.99 -14.48 -8.06
CA GLU A 76 -19.97 -13.50 -7.73
C GLU A 76 -19.24 -13.88 -6.45
N ASP A 77 -17.99 -13.42 -6.33
CA ASP A 77 -17.20 -13.55 -5.13
C ASP A 77 -17.52 -12.40 -4.16
N SER A 78 -17.76 -12.74 -2.90
CA SER A 78 -17.91 -11.77 -1.82
C SER A 78 -16.58 -11.56 -1.12
N ILE A 79 -16.25 -10.30 -0.81
CA ILE A 79 -15.03 -9.97 -0.07
C ILE A 79 -15.21 -10.38 1.40
N SER A 80 -14.26 -11.15 1.92
CA SER A 80 -14.24 -11.53 3.34
C SER A 80 -13.73 -10.36 4.17
N LEU A 81 -14.60 -9.80 5.02
CA LEU A 81 -14.25 -8.75 5.96
C LEU A 81 -13.97 -9.34 7.33
N PHE A 82 -12.89 -8.91 7.96
CA PHE A 82 -12.50 -9.35 9.30
C PHE A 82 -12.93 -8.31 10.32
N ALA A 83 -13.75 -8.73 11.29
CA ALA A 83 -14.21 -7.88 12.37
C ALA A 83 -13.71 -8.39 13.72
N LYS A 84 -13.54 -7.49 14.68
CA LYS A 84 -13.22 -7.87 16.06
C LYS A 84 -14.44 -8.51 16.72
N PRO A 85 -14.24 -9.59 17.52
CA PRO A 85 -15.35 -10.21 18.22
C PRO A 85 -15.96 -9.26 19.27
N LEU A 86 -17.26 -9.38 19.48
CA LEU A 86 -17.96 -8.68 20.54
C LEU A 86 -17.43 -9.12 21.92
N THR A 87 -17.17 -8.17 22.80
CA THR A 87 -16.75 -8.42 24.18
C THR A 87 -17.84 -8.01 25.15
N SER A 88 -18.18 -8.89 26.12
CA SER A 88 -19.14 -8.54 27.18
C SER A 88 -18.48 -7.68 28.27
N LYS A 89 -19.24 -6.77 28.88
CA LYS A 89 -18.78 -5.90 29.97
C LYS A 89 -18.23 -6.68 31.19
N SER A 90 -18.70 -7.91 31.40
CA SER A 90 -18.29 -8.77 32.53
C SER A 90 -16.81 -9.19 32.46
N LYS A 91 -16.19 -9.19 31.27
CA LYS A 91 -14.76 -9.52 31.10
C LYS A 91 -13.82 -8.35 31.39
N GLN A 92 -14.35 -7.15 31.65
CA GLN A 92 -13.54 -5.93 31.94
C GLN A 92 -13.36 -5.65 33.44
N LYS A 93 -13.91 -6.47 34.36
CA LYS A 93 -13.66 -6.32 35.79
C LYS A 93 -12.38 -7.06 36.18
N ASN A 94 -11.37 -6.26 36.53
CA ASN A 94 -10.11 -6.56 37.22
C ASN A 94 -9.49 -7.96 37.05
N PRO A 95 -8.25 -8.05 36.57
CA PRO A 95 -7.49 -9.31 36.49
C PRO A 95 -7.16 -9.94 37.86
N LEU A 96 -7.53 -9.31 38.99
CA LEU A 96 -7.23 -9.75 40.35
C LEU A 96 -8.44 -10.28 41.15
N SER A 97 -9.65 -10.35 40.58
CA SER A 97 -10.80 -10.97 41.25
C SER A 97 -11.01 -12.38 40.73
N ASN A 98 -10.60 -13.37 41.54
CA ASN A 98 -10.85 -14.80 41.37
C ASN A 98 -12.33 -15.14 41.60
N THR A 99 -13.27 -14.63 40.83
CA THR A 99 -14.67 -15.09 40.89
C THR A 99 -15.07 -15.63 39.52
N LYS A 100 -15.12 -16.97 39.47
CA LYS A 100 -15.71 -17.76 38.38
C LYS A 100 -17.23 -17.52 38.35
N THR A 101 -17.69 -16.57 37.58
CA THR A 101 -19.09 -16.50 37.15
C THR A 101 -19.13 -16.10 35.69
N GLY A 102 -18.97 -17.10 34.82
CA GLY A 102 -19.20 -16.98 33.38
C GLY A 102 -20.69 -17.02 33.09
N GLY A 103 -21.43 -15.96 33.46
CA GLY A 103 -22.79 -15.77 33.00
C GLY A 103 -22.82 -15.18 31.59
N ALA A 104 -23.70 -15.70 30.74
CA ALA A 104 -24.03 -15.05 29.48
C ALA A 104 -24.53 -13.60 29.72
N PRO A 105 -24.33 -12.64 28.83
CA PRO A 105 -24.85 -11.29 29.00
C PRO A 105 -26.37 -11.34 29.11
N THR A 106 -26.89 -10.78 30.22
CA THR A 106 -28.31 -10.83 30.56
C THR A 106 -29.16 -9.79 29.87
N SER A 107 -28.51 -8.82 29.18
CA SER A 107 -29.19 -7.82 28.36
C SER A 107 -28.32 -7.32 27.19
N PRO A 108 -28.93 -6.84 26.09
CA PRO A 108 -28.17 -6.23 24.95
C PRO A 108 -27.30 -5.05 25.37
N SER A 109 -27.65 -4.32 26.43
CA SER A 109 -26.89 -3.20 27.00
C SER A 109 -25.58 -3.61 27.66
N ASP A 110 -25.37 -4.89 27.98
CA ASP A 110 -24.17 -5.41 28.60
C ASP A 110 -23.08 -5.77 27.60
N VAL A 111 -23.40 -5.73 26.31
CA VAL A 111 -22.46 -5.97 25.22
C VAL A 111 -21.87 -4.64 24.76
N LYS A 112 -20.59 -4.42 25.00
CA LYS A 112 -19.84 -3.34 24.35
C LYS A 112 -19.40 -3.84 22.99
N THR A 113 -19.91 -3.20 21.95
CA THR A 113 -19.34 -3.34 20.61
C THR A 113 -17.97 -2.65 20.62
N PRO A 114 -16.85 -3.36 20.42
CA PRO A 114 -15.57 -2.69 20.18
C PRO A 114 -15.67 -1.82 18.94
N SER A 115 -14.81 -0.81 18.81
CA SER A 115 -14.71 -0.03 17.57
C SER A 115 -14.58 -1.00 16.41
N PHE A 116 -15.60 -1.00 15.56
CA PHE A 116 -15.74 -1.96 14.48
C PHE A 116 -14.92 -1.42 13.31
N ILE A 117 -13.85 -2.12 12.96
CA ILE A 117 -13.13 -1.88 11.73
C ILE A 117 -13.28 -3.15 10.91
N GLU A 118 -14.05 -3.06 9.85
CA GLU A 118 -14.11 -4.09 8.84
C GLU A 118 -12.87 -3.93 7.96
N GLU A 119 -12.06 -4.97 7.84
CA GLU A 119 -10.82 -4.92 7.10
C GLU A 119 -10.81 -6.04 6.05
N ALA A 120 -10.80 -5.67 4.79
CA ALA A 120 -10.49 -6.60 3.71
C ALA A 120 -9.00 -6.97 3.77
N ARG A 121 -8.67 -8.23 3.52
CA ARG A 121 -7.31 -8.76 3.59
C ARG A 121 -6.87 -9.33 2.26
N VAL A 122 -5.55 -9.26 2.01
CA VAL A 122 -4.92 -9.74 0.80
C VAL A 122 -3.61 -10.45 1.11
N HIS A 123 -3.31 -11.52 0.39
CA HIS A 123 -1.98 -12.12 0.35
C HIS A 123 -1.22 -11.55 -0.84
N LEU A 124 0.02 -11.19 -0.63
CA LEU A 124 0.84 -10.52 -1.63
C LEU A 124 2.18 -11.23 -1.81
N ASN A 125 2.67 -11.20 -3.04
CA ASN A 125 4.08 -11.39 -3.34
C ASN A 125 4.57 -10.14 -4.05
N VAL A 126 5.52 -9.41 -3.43
CA VAL A 126 6.03 -8.15 -3.96
C VAL A 126 7.55 -8.11 -3.93
N SER A 127 8.14 -7.24 -4.74
CA SER A 127 9.54 -6.84 -4.60
C SER A 127 9.61 -5.34 -4.34
N LEU A 128 10.52 -4.94 -3.46
CA LEU A 128 10.79 -3.53 -3.14
C LEU A 128 12.16 -3.14 -3.66
N LEU A 129 12.23 -2.06 -4.42
CA LEU A 129 13.47 -1.40 -4.78
C LEU A 129 13.60 -0.13 -3.97
N LEU A 130 14.61 -0.08 -3.09
CA LEU A 130 14.85 1.02 -2.17
C LEU A 130 16.05 1.83 -2.66
N GLN A 131 15.87 3.11 -2.92
CA GLN A 131 16.96 4.04 -3.18
C GLN A 131 17.58 4.46 -1.86
N LEU A 132 18.87 4.19 -1.69
CA LEU A 132 19.63 4.55 -0.51
C LEU A 132 20.17 5.98 -0.64
N GLY A 133 20.37 6.63 0.48
CA GLY A 133 21.22 7.82 0.59
C GLY A 133 22.69 7.47 0.40
N HIS A 134 23.57 8.35 0.84
CA HIS A 134 25.00 8.09 0.79
C HIS A 134 25.38 6.94 1.73
N ILE A 135 26.07 5.93 1.21
CA ILE A 135 26.58 4.79 1.99
C ILE A 135 28.06 4.55 1.66
N THR A 136 28.85 4.24 2.71
CA THR A 136 30.26 3.84 2.56
C THR A 136 30.42 2.35 2.26
N ALA A 137 31.58 1.94 1.76
CA ALA A 137 31.82 0.55 1.39
C ALA A 137 31.68 -0.42 2.59
N ASP A 138 32.12 0.02 3.74
CA ASP A 138 32.21 -0.79 4.98
C ASP A 138 30.81 -1.17 5.52
N ILE A 139 29.81 -0.33 5.28
CA ILE A 139 28.45 -0.52 5.80
C ILE A 139 27.63 -1.51 4.98
N ARG A 140 28.02 -1.82 3.73
CA ARG A 140 27.19 -2.56 2.78
C ARG A 140 26.77 -3.95 3.24
N THR A 141 27.74 -4.77 3.65
CA THR A 141 27.47 -6.13 4.12
C THR A 141 26.68 -6.10 5.42
N HIS A 142 27.06 -5.23 6.35
CA HIS A 142 26.38 -5.05 7.62
C HIS A 142 24.91 -4.59 7.41
N LEU A 143 24.64 -3.70 6.47
CA LEU A 143 23.28 -3.28 6.14
C LEU A 143 22.41 -4.45 5.66
N ILE A 144 22.94 -5.31 4.78
CA ILE A 144 22.18 -6.46 4.25
C ILE A 144 21.86 -7.46 5.37
N GLU A 145 22.81 -7.70 6.28
CA GLU A 145 22.59 -8.57 7.43
C GLU A 145 21.57 -7.97 8.39
N ALA A 146 21.69 -6.69 8.72
CA ALA A 146 20.73 -5.98 9.57
C ALA A 146 19.33 -5.99 8.98
N VAL A 147 19.17 -5.78 7.66
CA VAL A 147 17.87 -5.89 6.99
C VAL A 147 17.33 -7.32 7.07
N ARG A 148 18.16 -8.33 6.96
CA ARG A 148 17.76 -9.74 7.09
C ARG A 148 17.18 -10.06 8.46
N GLU A 149 17.70 -9.44 9.51
CA GLU A 149 17.24 -9.63 10.87
C GLU A 149 16.00 -8.80 11.21
N GLU A 150 15.96 -7.52 10.77
CA GLU A 150 14.90 -6.60 11.15
C GLU A 150 13.60 -6.75 10.32
N LEU A 151 13.72 -7.06 9.03
CA LEU A 151 12.56 -7.11 8.14
C LEU A 151 11.49 -8.12 8.57
N PRO A 152 11.82 -9.35 9.01
CA PRO A 152 10.82 -10.32 9.51
C PRO A 152 10.08 -9.85 10.77
N CYS A 153 10.69 -8.95 11.53
CA CYS A 153 10.10 -8.41 12.77
C CYS A 153 9.13 -7.26 12.51
N LEU A 154 8.94 -6.86 11.25
CA LEU A 154 8.06 -5.78 10.83
C LEU A 154 6.77 -6.31 10.20
N LYS A 155 5.75 -5.46 10.22
CA LYS A 155 4.59 -5.62 9.37
C LYS A 155 4.74 -4.71 8.15
N LEU A 156 4.47 -5.25 6.97
CA LEU A 156 4.47 -4.50 5.73
C LEU A 156 3.04 -4.41 5.19
N ALA A 157 2.57 -3.21 4.95
CA ALA A 157 1.17 -2.95 4.60
C ALA A 157 0.15 -3.60 5.57
N GLY A 158 0.50 -3.69 6.86
CA GLY A 158 -0.32 -4.32 7.91
C GLY A 158 -0.28 -5.85 7.95
N GLY A 159 0.37 -6.51 6.99
CA GLY A 159 0.54 -7.96 6.92
C GLY A 159 1.86 -8.46 7.49
N ASP A 160 1.92 -9.76 7.75
CA ASP A 160 3.10 -10.44 8.27
C ASP A 160 4.00 -10.91 7.13
N ILE A 161 5.32 -10.69 7.26
CA ILE A 161 6.32 -11.09 6.28
C ILE A 161 6.71 -12.54 6.54
N LEU A 162 6.40 -13.45 5.62
CA LEU A 162 6.70 -14.88 5.76
C LEU A 162 8.08 -15.27 5.23
N ARG A 163 8.46 -14.70 4.10
CA ARG A 163 9.74 -14.95 3.44
C ARG A 163 10.07 -13.84 2.45
N PHE A 164 11.34 -13.71 2.14
CA PHE A 164 11.87 -12.77 1.16
C PHE A 164 13.26 -13.22 0.68
N ARG A 165 13.78 -12.55 -0.33
CA ARG A 165 15.15 -12.74 -0.82
C ARG A 165 15.89 -11.41 -0.79
N LEU A 166 17.08 -11.41 -0.22
CA LEU A 166 18.01 -10.30 -0.28
C LEU A 166 19.11 -10.58 -1.31
N PRO A 167 19.62 -9.55 -1.97
CA PRO A 167 20.80 -9.70 -2.84
C PRO A 167 22.07 -9.95 -2.00
N GLU A 168 23.10 -10.46 -2.63
CA GLU A 168 24.43 -10.60 -2.01
C GLU A 168 25.12 -9.24 -1.81
N SER A 169 24.76 -8.25 -2.62
CA SER A 169 25.32 -6.89 -2.56
C SER A 169 24.32 -5.83 -2.98
N ILE A 170 24.58 -4.60 -2.55
CA ILE A 170 23.84 -3.41 -2.97
C ILE A 170 24.18 -3.09 -4.42
N PHE A 171 23.18 -2.74 -5.22
CA PHE A 171 23.37 -2.34 -6.62
C PHE A 171 23.77 -0.88 -6.69
N TYR A 172 24.82 -0.62 -7.46
CA TYR A 172 25.19 0.74 -7.84
C TYR A 172 24.82 0.94 -9.30
N VAL A 173 23.93 1.90 -9.51
CA VAL A 173 23.48 2.24 -10.86
C VAL A 173 24.18 3.51 -11.30
N ASP A 174 24.85 3.41 -12.43
CA ASP A 174 25.35 4.58 -13.14
C ASP A 174 24.25 5.04 -14.11
N GLU A 175 23.65 6.17 -13.80
CA GLU A 175 22.59 6.76 -14.62
C GLU A 175 23.09 7.17 -16.02
N THR A 176 24.41 7.25 -16.21
CA THR A 176 25.03 7.55 -17.52
C THR A 176 25.29 6.31 -18.37
N ALA A 177 25.20 5.11 -17.78
CA ALA A 177 25.42 3.85 -18.48
C ALA A 177 24.11 3.32 -19.06
N GLU A 178 24.01 3.20 -20.38
CA GLU A 178 22.79 2.78 -21.12
C GLU A 178 22.13 1.50 -20.57
N ASP A 179 22.89 0.56 -20.01
CA ASP A 179 22.37 -0.73 -19.54
C ASP A 179 22.20 -0.83 -18.01
N GLY A 180 22.68 0.15 -17.24
CA GLY A 180 22.72 0.07 -15.77
C GLY A 180 21.33 -0.03 -15.16
N GLU A 181 20.45 0.87 -15.53
CA GLU A 181 19.08 0.96 -15.04
C GLU A 181 18.22 -0.21 -15.55
N LEU A 182 18.35 -0.59 -16.81
CA LEU A 182 17.59 -1.69 -17.41
C LEU A 182 17.87 -3.04 -16.74
N LYS A 183 19.09 -3.27 -16.25
CA LYS A 183 19.42 -4.48 -15.49
C LYS A 183 18.66 -4.57 -14.17
N VAL A 184 18.45 -3.45 -13.49
CA VAL A 184 17.67 -3.39 -12.24
C VAL A 184 16.19 -3.54 -12.55
N LEU A 185 15.66 -2.84 -13.55
CA LEU A 185 14.28 -2.97 -14.00
C LEU A 185 13.93 -4.42 -14.36
N ARG A 186 14.82 -5.12 -15.08
CA ARG A 186 14.63 -6.55 -15.41
C ARG A 186 14.55 -7.45 -14.17
N LYS A 187 15.22 -7.10 -13.06
CA LYS A 187 15.15 -7.88 -11.81
C LYS A 187 13.81 -7.73 -11.08
N LEU A 188 13.00 -6.74 -11.41
CA LEU A 188 11.63 -6.56 -10.93
C LEU A 188 10.60 -7.42 -11.69
N MET A 189 11.01 -8.01 -12.83
CA MET A 189 10.17 -8.93 -13.60
C MET A 189 10.02 -10.30 -12.89
N PRO A 190 8.90 -11.00 -13.11
CA PRO A 190 7.74 -10.71 -13.97
C PRO A 190 6.65 -9.85 -13.30
N GLY A 191 6.97 -9.13 -12.22
CA GLY A 191 6.02 -8.28 -11.52
C GLY A 191 5.59 -7.04 -12.31
N TYR A 192 4.54 -6.39 -11.80
CA TYR A 192 4.04 -5.12 -12.30
C TYR A 192 4.36 -4.03 -11.30
N VAL A 193 5.04 -2.98 -11.73
CA VAL A 193 5.29 -1.81 -10.88
C VAL A 193 4.08 -0.89 -10.88
N LEU A 194 3.78 -0.33 -9.71
CA LEU A 194 2.71 0.63 -9.55
C LEU A 194 3.27 2.04 -9.75
N VAL A 195 2.67 2.79 -10.67
CA VAL A 195 3.00 4.20 -10.95
C VAL A 195 1.77 5.08 -10.79
N GLU A 196 1.98 6.36 -10.49
CA GLU A 196 0.90 7.34 -10.36
C GLU A 196 0.38 7.77 -11.73
N ARG A 197 -0.95 7.89 -11.87
CA ARG A 197 -1.65 8.40 -13.06
C ARG A 197 -2.55 9.58 -12.70
N ARG A 198 -2.00 10.52 -11.93
CA ARG A 198 -2.68 11.78 -11.60
C ARG A 198 -2.98 12.61 -12.84
N ASP A 199 -2.14 12.51 -13.88
CA ASP A 199 -2.35 13.10 -15.18
C ASP A 199 -3.77 12.88 -15.72
N LEU A 200 -4.29 11.66 -15.57
CA LEU A 200 -5.65 11.31 -16.00
C LEU A 200 -6.71 12.05 -15.17
N MET A 201 -6.51 12.12 -13.86
CA MET A 201 -7.43 12.85 -12.97
C MET A 201 -7.49 14.35 -13.33
N GLU A 202 -6.31 14.95 -13.52
CA GLU A 202 -6.18 16.37 -13.90
C GLU A 202 -6.88 16.63 -15.24
N THR A 203 -6.62 15.81 -16.26
CA THR A 203 -7.28 15.91 -17.57
C THR A 203 -8.81 15.89 -17.46
N ALA A 204 -9.36 14.91 -16.72
CA ALA A 204 -10.82 14.82 -16.57
C ALA A 204 -11.42 15.97 -15.78
N MET A 205 -10.69 16.49 -14.79
CA MET A 205 -11.14 17.66 -14.01
C MET A 205 -11.08 18.94 -14.83
N ASP A 206 -10.09 19.11 -15.70
CA ASP A 206 -10.00 20.23 -16.65
C ASP A 206 -11.14 20.18 -17.69
N GLU A 207 -11.66 18.99 -18.01
CA GLU A 207 -12.88 18.79 -18.81
C GLU A 207 -14.18 19.11 -18.04
N GLY A 208 -14.09 19.49 -16.76
CA GLY A 208 -15.22 19.91 -15.94
C GLY A 208 -15.83 18.82 -15.06
N LYS A 209 -15.22 17.62 -14.98
CA LYS A 209 -15.65 16.56 -14.06
C LYS A 209 -15.17 16.88 -12.64
N ASN A 210 -15.97 16.53 -11.64
CA ASN A 210 -15.48 16.56 -10.25
C ASN A 210 -14.54 15.37 -9.97
N GLY A 211 -13.85 15.36 -8.81
CA GLY A 211 -12.85 14.34 -8.50
C GLY A 211 -13.39 12.90 -8.47
N VAL A 212 -14.64 12.70 -8.03
CA VAL A 212 -15.29 11.37 -8.02
C VAL A 212 -15.67 10.94 -9.45
N GLU A 213 -16.23 11.85 -10.24
CA GLU A 213 -16.56 11.59 -11.64
C GLU A 213 -15.32 11.31 -12.47
N ALA A 214 -14.21 12.05 -12.23
CA ALA A 214 -12.94 11.80 -12.88
C ALA A 214 -12.39 10.40 -12.54
N LEU A 215 -12.45 10.00 -11.26
CA LEU A 215 -12.04 8.68 -10.81
C LEU A 215 -12.86 7.57 -11.50
N LEU A 216 -14.18 7.67 -11.44
CA LEU A 216 -15.09 6.69 -12.02
C LEU A 216 -14.97 6.58 -13.54
N HIS A 217 -14.75 7.70 -14.23
CA HIS A 217 -14.58 7.73 -15.68
C HIS A 217 -13.49 6.76 -16.18
N TYR A 218 -12.36 6.65 -15.49
CA TYR A 218 -11.27 5.76 -15.89
C TYR A 218 -11.37 4.35 -15.31
N LEU A 219 -12.20 4.14 -14.29
CA LEU A 219 -12.43 2.81 -13.70
C LEU A 219 -13.60 2.07 -14.34
N GLU A 220 -14.52 2.81 -14.95
CA GLU A 220 -15.72 2.24 -15.60
C GLU A 220 -15.35 1.42 -16.84
N ILE A 221 -16.03 0.28 -16.99
CA ILE A 221 -16.01 -0.51 -18.22
C ILE A 221 -17.36 -0.38 -18.91
N GLN A 222 -17.40 0.35 -20.03
CA GLN A 222 -18.61 0.53 -20.82
C GLN A 222 -18.75 -0.61 -21.83
N TYR A 223 -19.83 -1.38 -21.72
CA TYR A 223 -20.12 -2.41 -22.70
C TYR A 223 -20.92 -1.83 -23.87
N GLN A 224 -20.37 -1.97 -25.08
CA GLN A 224 -20.98 -1.52 -26.32
C GLN A 224 -21.20 -2.70 -27.27
N PRO A 225 -22.35 -2.75 -27.98
CA PRO A 225 -22.57 -3.78 -28.97
C PRO A 225 -21.74 -3.51 -30.23
N GLU A 226 -20.91 -4.45 -30.62
CA GLU A 226 -20.17 -4.40 -31.89
C GLU A 226 -20.67 -5.47 -32.86
N LYS A 227 -20.97 -5.04 -34.12
CA LYS A 227 -21.31 -5.95 -35.20
C LYS A 227 -20.06 -6.38 -35.93
N LYS A 228 -19.75 -7.66 -35.93
CA LYS A 228 -18.66 -8.19 -36.74
C LYS A 228 -19.08 -8.10 -38.22
N LYS A 229 -18.19 -7.65 -39.11
CA LYS A 229 -18.48 -7.37 -40.54
C LYS A 229 -19.18 -8.52 -41.33
N ASP A 230 -19.07 -9.76 -40.84
CA ASP A 230 -19.60 -10.96 -41.51
C ASP A 230 -20.47 -11.86 -40.59
N ALA A 231 -21.01 -11.33 -39.48
CA ALA A 231 -21.85 -12.14 -38.59
C ALA A 231 -23.13 -11.38 -38.19
N GLU A 232 -24.25 -12.09 -38.18
CA GLU A 232 -25.53 -11.59 -37.65
C GLU A 232 -25.53 -11.39 -36.12
N VAL A 233 -24.48 -11.84 -35.45
CA VAL A 233 -24.40 -11.85 -33.96
C VAL A 233 -23.74 -10.55 -33.46
N LEU A 234 -24.48 -9.81 -32.65
CA LEU A 234 -23.97 -8.71 -31.84
C LEU A 234 -23.09 -9.27 -30.72
N ARG A 235 -21.85 -8.78 -30.62
CA ARG A 235 -20.97 -9.08 -29.50
C ARG A 235 -20.85 -7.82 -28.60
N TRP A 236 -21.04 -8.02 -27.31
CA TRP A 236 -20.74 -6.96 -26.31
C TRP A 236 -19.26 -6.86 -26.10
N VAL A 237 -18.68 -5.69 -26.30
CA VAL A 237 -17.26 -5.40 -26.09
C VAL A 237 -17.14 -4.36 -25.00
N GLY A 238 -16.35 -4.70 -23.98
CA GLY A 238 -16.02 -3.75 -22.90
C GLY A 238 -14.98 -2.75 -23.39
N LYS A 239 -15.29 -1.46 -23.29
CA LYS A 239 -14.36 -0.36 -23.57
C LYS A 239 -14.04 0.40 -22.30
N LYS A 240 -12.78 0.74 -22.13
CA LYS A 240 -12.29 1.64 -21.08
C LYS A 240 -11.95 2.99 -21.72
N ALA A 241 -12.06 4.08 -20.92
CA ALA A 241 -11.66 5.41 -21.36
C ALA A 241 -10.16 5.49 -21.67
N GLU A 242 -9.34 4.79 -20.87
CA GLU A 242 -7.90 4.68 -21.06
C GLU A 242 -7.48 3.21 -21.05
N PRO A 243 -6.67 2.75 -22.03
CA PRO A 243 -6.11 1.40 -22.02
C PRO A 243 -5.09 1.25 -20.88
N GLY A 244 -5.02 0.05 -20.31
CA GLY A 244 -4.07 -0.24 -19.24
C GLY A 244 -4.74 -0.85 -18.01
N TRP A 245 -3.93 -1.15 -17.01
CA TRP A 245 -4.39 -1.67 -15.73
C TRP A 245 -4.51 -0.53 -14.72
N ILE A 246 -5.50 0.33 -14.92
CA ILE A 246 -5.80 1.47 -14.07
C ILE A 246 -6.55 1.00 -12.83
N VAL A 247 -6.13 1.47 -11.66
CA VAL A 247 -6.71 1.15 -10.35
C VAL A 247 -6.79 2.39 -9.47
N PRO A 248 -7.76 2.48 -8.54
CA PRO A 248 -7.77 3.52 -7.54
C PRO A 248 -6.70 3.21 -6.49
N ILE A 249 -5.93 4.22 -6.08
CA ILE A 249 -4.89 4.08 -5.06
C ILE A 249 -4.99 5.20 -4.02
N ALA A 250 -4.81 4.85 -2.75
CA ALA A 250 -4.65 5.84 -1.68
C ALA A 250 -3.17 6.25 -1.61
N VAL A 251 -2.91 7.54 -1.79
CA VAL A 251 -1.55 8.10 -1.89
C VAL A 251 -1.20 9.06 -0.76
N GLY A 252 -2.10 9.32 0.16
CA GLY A 252 -1.82 10.24 1.25
C GLY A 252 -3.03 10.58 2.08
N PHE A 253 -2.92 11.68 2.80
CA PHE A 253 -4.03 12.23 3.58
C PHE A 253 -3.96 13.75 3.66
N LYS A 254 -5.16 14.34 3.75
CA LYS A 254 -5.36 15.76 3.97
C LYS A 254 -5.80 16.01 5.40
N GLY A 255 -5.12 16.89 6.10
CA GLY A 255 -5.54 17.34 7.43
C GLY A 255 -6.78 18.23 7.34
N LEU A 256 -7.85 17.83 8.04
CA LEU A 256 -9.15 18.54 8.07
C LEU A 256 -9.24 19.51 9.23
N SER A 257 -8.42 19.34 10.26
CA SER A 257 -8.41 20.20 11.45
C SER A 257 -6.99 20.70 11.73
N PRO A 258 -6.85 21.78 12.52
CA PRO A 258 -5.55 22.18 13.06
C PRO A 258 -4.95 21.06 13.91
N LEU A 259 -3.62 21.02 14.02
CA LEU A 259 -2.93 20.14 14.93
C LEU A 259 -3.16 20.65 16.37
N GLY A 260 -3.63 19.78 17.27
CA GLY A 260 -3.94 20.18 18.64
C GLY A 260 -4.43 19.02 19.51
N LYS A 261 -5.08 19.35 20.61
CA LYS A 261 -5.70 18.36 21.49
C LYS A 261 -7.10 18.00 21.01
N ALA A 262 -7.42 16.70 21.01
CA ALA A 262 -8.75 16.18 20.71
C ALA A 262 -9.44 15.69 22.00
N ALA A 263 -10.78 15.76 22.02
CA ALA A 263 -11.53 15.20 23.12
C ALA A 263 -11.36 13.67 23.19
N CYS A 264 -11.14 13.13 24.38
CA CYS A 264 -11.01 11.69 24.62
C CYS A 264 -9.86 11.00 23.85
N GLN A 265 -8.80 11.75 23.51
CA GLN A 265 -7.62 11.14 22.89
C GLN A 265 -6.94 10.12 23.82
N ARG A 266 -6.35 9.07 23.24
CA ARG A 266 -5.70 8.00 24.01
C ARG A 266 -4.46 8.49 24.76
N ASP A 267 -3.67 9.34 24.12
CA ASP A 267 -2.44 9.94 24.65
C ASP A 267 -2.63 11.46 24.72
N ALA A 268 -2.64 12.01 25.94
CA ALA A 268 -2.89 13.42 26.20
C ALA A 268 -1.75 14.35 25.72
N GLU A 269 -0.55 13.80 25.52
CA GLU A 269 0.64 14.59 25.17
C GLU A 269 0.84 14.68 23.66
N THR A 270 0.43 13.65 22.90
CA THR A 270 0.59 13.63 21.44
C THR A 270 -0.48 14.50 20.76
N PRO A 271 -0.07 15.53 19.99
CA PRO A 271 -1.02 16.32 19.23
C PRO A 271 -1.80 15.49 18.21
N HIS A 272 -3.08 15.75 18.07
CA HIS A 272 -3.99 15.07 17.15
C HIS A 272 -4.46 15.97 16.02
N ARG A 273 -4.81 15.36 14.91
CA ARG A 273 -5.46 16.01 13.77
C ARG A 273 -6.40 15.01 13.11
N PHE A 274 -7.59 15.47 12.77
CA PHE A 274 -8.48 14.72 11.89
C PHE A 274 -7.94 14.80 10.46
N ALA A 275 -7.93 13.68 9.77
CA ALA A 275 -7.42 13.59 8.42
C ALA A 275 -8.30 12.67 7.56
N GLU A 276 -8.30 12.90 6.27
CA GLU A 276 -9.02 12.15 5.27
C GLU A 276 -8.04 11.60 4.23
N SER A 277 -8.33 10.40 3.70
CA SER A 277 -7.50 9.76 2.68
C SER A 277 -7.56 10.52 1.37
N VAL A 278 -6.40 10.69 0.72
CA VAL A 278 -6.29 11.20 -0.64
C VAL A 278 -6.17 10.01 -1.59
N ILE A 279 -7.09 9.95 -2.55
CA ILE A 279 -7.18 8.89 -3.55
C ILE A 279 -6.89 9.47 -4.92
N THR A 280 -6.17 8.74 -5.74
CA THR A 280 -5.91 9.05 -7.15
C THR A 280 -5.93 7.78 -7.99
N LEU A 281 -5.63 7.89 -9.27
CA LEU A 281 -5.43 6.76 -10.15
C LEU A 281 -3.96 6.31 -10.13
N GLY A 282 -3.77 5.01 -10.15
CA GLY A 282 -2.49 4.36 -10.41
C GLY A 282 -2.60 3.39 -11.57
N GLU A 283 -1.48 2.99 -12.11
CA GLU A 283 -1.40 2.01 -13.18
C GLU A 283 -0.34 0.97 -12.87
N PHE A 284 -0.70 -0.29 -13.03
CA PHE A 284 0.26 -1.39 -12.99
C PHE A 284 0.86 -1.60 -14.38
N LYS A 285 2.17 -1.37 -14.49
CA LYS A 285 2.94 -1.54 -15.73
C LYS A 285 4.09 -2.51 -15.53
N MET A 286 4.41 -3.29 -16.54
CA MET A 286 5.61 -4.13 -16.51
C MET A 286 6.87 -3.27 -16.54
N PRO A 287 7.92 -3.63 -15.78
CA PRO A 287 9.15 -2.83 -15.68
C PRO A 287 9.85 -2.53 -17.00
N TYR A 288 9.70 -3.39 -18.01
CA TYR A 288 10.33 -3.19 -19.32
C TYR A 288 9.77 -2.00 -20.13
N HIS A 289 8.63 -1.42 -19.72
CA HIS A 289 8.07 -0.21 -20.33
C HIS A 289 8.80 1.07 -19.93
N PHE A 290 9.68 0.99 -18.93
CA PHE A 290 10.39 2.14 -18.39
C PHE A 290 11.84 2.14 -18.86
N GLN A 291 12.36 3.34 -19.11
CA GLN A 291 13.76 3.55 -19.45
C GLN A 291 14.59 3.89 -18.21
N HIS A 292 13.98 4.60 -17.26
CA HIS A 292 14.63 5.09 -16.07
C HIS A 292 13.98 4.57 -14.80
N ILE A 293 14.80 4.21 -13.81
CA ILE A 293 14.33 3.77 -12.48
C ILE A 293 13.55 4.90 -11.79
N SER A 294 13.91 6.16 -12.04
CA SER A 294 13.23 7.33 -11.48
C SER A 294 11.75 7.39 -11.80
N GLU A 295 11.30 6.79 -12.91
CA GLU A 295 9.90 6.77 -13.34
C GLU A 295 9.00 5.90 -12.46
N ILE A 296 9.58 4.94 -11.72
CA ILE A 296 8.84 3.99 -10.88
C ILE A 296 9.00 4.26 -9.38
N LEU A 297 9.83 5.22 -8.99
CA LEU A 297 10.16 5.51 -7.60
C LEU A 297 9.16 6.48 -6.96
N TRP A 298 8.69 6.14 -5.77
CA TRP A 298 7.82 6.94 -4.93
C TRP A 298 8.59 7.58 -3.79
N LYS A 299 8.21 8.82 -3.43
CA LYS A 299 8.74 9.57 -2.30
C LYS A 299 7.64 10.27 -1.54
N TYR A 300 7.93 10.69 -0.31
CA TYR A 300 7.04 11.57 0.45
C TYR A 300 7.17 13.02 0.00
N GLU A 301 6.03 13.72 0.03
CA GLU A 301 5.93 15.15 -0.15
C GLU A 301 4.91 15.73 0.85
N TYR A 302 5.33 16.72 1.62
CA TYR A 302 4.45 17.42 2.55
C TYR A 302 4.25 18.86 2.10
N LEU A 303 3.00 19.20 1.78
CA LEU A 303 2.59 20.54 1.38
C LEU A 303 1.95 21.23 2.61
N ALA A 304 2.76 21.96 3.36
CA ALA A 304 2.37 22.52 4.65
C ALA A 304 1.19 23.48 4.54
N ASP A 305 1.19 24.35 3.52
CA ASP A 305 0.14 25.36 3.29
C ASP A 305 -1.24 24.74 3.02
N GLN A 306 -1.26 23.51 2.47
CA GLN A 306 -2.48 22.78 2.15
C GLN A 306 -2.83 21.72 3.20
N ASN A 307 -2.00 21.53 4.22
CA ASN A 307 -2.09 20.41 5.16
C ASN A 307 -2.17 19.04 4.47
N LEU A 308 -1.40 18.88 3.40
CA LEU A 308 -1.47 17.73 2.52
C LEU A 308 -0.17 16.94 2.58
N TYR A 309 -0.30 15.66 2.93
CA TYR A 309 0.79 14.68 2.96
C TYR A 309 0.58 13.65 1.87
N LEU A 310 1.51 13.56 0.93
CA LEU A 310 1.39 12.74 -0.27
C LEU A 310 2.58 11.80 -0.44
N CYS A 311 2.30 10.64 -1.03
CA CYS A 311 3.27 9.81 -1.69
C CYS A 311 3.18 10.10 -3.19
N ARG A 312 4.28 10.50 -3.80
CA ARG A 312 4.33 10.88 -5.22
C ARG A 312 5.37 10.07 -5.96
N ASN A 313 5.03 9.72 -7.18
CA ASN A 313 5.90 8.98 -8.08
C ASN A 313 6.72 9.92 -8.99
N LYS A 314 6.28 11.16 -9.19
CA LYS A 314 6.96 12.18 -10.04
C LYS A 314 7.17 13.48 -9.30
#